data_82ebbb872b1caf98d60e71dfe291cbc2
#
_entry.id   82ebbb872b1caf98d60e71dfe291cbc2
#
_cell.length_a   1.000
_cell.length_b   1.000
_cell.length_c   1.000
_cell.angle_alpha   90.00
_cell.angle_beta   90.00
_cell.angle_gamma   90.00
#
_symmetry.space_group_name_H-M   'P 1'
#
loop_
_entity.id
_entity.type
_entity.pdbx_description
1 polymer ?
#
loop_
_entity_poly.entity_id
_entity_poly.type
_entity_poly.pdbx_seq_one_letter_code
_entity_poly.pdbx_strand_id
1 'polypeptide(L)'
;MALNLIKKDKSHSVVSIKLDEQEFHNIFKEYYAALCSFAFQYMEDADMSADIVQDVFAKLWQIRDDFFYLHQVKAFLYTAVRNHALNELEHSKVAHEYEQK
;
A
#
# COMPACT_ATOMS: atom_id res chain seq x y z
N MET A 1 -12.14 15.24 -29.00
CA MET A 1 -11.58 14.12 -28.86
C MET A 1 -10.34 14.03 -28.01
N ALA A 2 -9.74 15.15 -27.66
CA ALA A 2 -8.68 15.13 -26.68
C ALA A 2 -9.14 14.46 -25.39
N LEU A 3 -10.39 14.67 -25.03
CA LEU A 3 -10.94 14.06 -23.85
C LEU A 3 -10.94 12.55 -23.90
N ASN A 4 -11.20 11.99 -25.07
CA ASN A 4 -11.21 10.55 -25.21
C ASN A 4 -9.81 9.97 -25.08
N LEU A 5 -8.83 10.69 -25.57
CA LEU A 5 -7.45 10.25 -25.45
C LEU A 5 -7.03 10.23 -24.00
N ILE A 6 -7.44 11.24 -23.25
CA ILE A 6 -7.11 11.31 -21.83
C ILE A 6 -7.75 10.13 -21.10
N LYS A 7 -8.98 9.79 -21.45
CA LYS A 7 -9.64 8.67 -20.82
C LYS A 7 -8.99 7.36 -21.12
N LYS A 8 -8.47 7.20 -22.33
CA LYS A 8 -7.80 5.97 -22.69
C LYS A 8 -6.50 5.80 -21.96
N ASP A 9 -5.94 6.90 -21.56
CA ASP A 9 -4.65 6.90 -20.91
C ASP A 9 -4.78 6.87 -19.41
N LYS A 10 -5.71 6.09 -18.92
CA LYS A 10 -6.00 6.00 -17.50
C LYS A 10 -4.88 5.45 -16.66
N SER A 11 -4.01 4.69 -17.27
CA SER A 11 -2.89 4.14 -16.54
C SER A 11 -1.99 5.24 -15.97
N HIS A 12 -2.02 6.39 -16.59
CA HIS A 12 -1.27 7.53 -16.11
C HIS A 12 -2.10 8.40 -15.19
N SER A 13 -3.32 8.14 -15.17
CA SER A 13 -4.30 8.46 -14.21
C SER A 13 -4.23 9.77 -13.57
N VAL A 14 -5.02 10.59 -14.12
CA VAL A 14 -5.49 11.78 -13.45
C VAL A 14 -6.90 11.52 -12.97
N VAL A 15 -7.12 10.34 -12.40
CA VAL A 15 -8.41 10.02 -11.84
C VAL A 15 -8.50 10.65 -10.47
N SER A 16 -9.31 11.69 -10.37
CA SER A 16 -9.56 12.35 -9.09
C SER A 16 -10.34 11.44 -8.16
N ILE A 17 -10.01 11.48 -6.90
CA ILE A 17 -10.75 10.73 -5.90
C ILE A 17 -11.02 11.61 -4.70
N LYS A 18 -12.06 11.22 -3.98
CA LYS A 18 -12.28 11.72 -2.64
C LYS A 18 -12.30 10.49 -1.75
N LEU A 19 -11.32 10.38 -0.87
CA LEU A 19 -11.19 9.20 -0.04
C LEU A 19 -12.15 9.24 1.13
N ASP A 20 -13.44 9.15 0.81
CA ASP A 20 -14.44 8.97 1.83
C ASP A 20 -14.49 7.49 2.22
N GLU A 21 -15.42 7.15 3.09
CA GLU A 21 -15.53 5.80 3.61
C GLU A 21 -15.79 4.77 2.50
N GLN A 22 -16.67 5.13 1.57
CA GLN A 22 -17.01 4.21 0.48
C GLN A 22 -15.82 3.98 -0.44
N GLU A 23 -15.14 5.04 -0.81
CA GLU A 23 -13.99 4.92 -1.70
C GLU A 23 -12.84 4.19 -1.02
N PHE A 24 -12.64 4.45 0.26
CA PHE A 24 -11.64 3.72 1.03
C PHE A 24 -11.92 2.22 1.01
N HIS A 25 -13.19 1.86 1.20
CA HIS A 25 -13.60 0.46 1.16
C HIS A 25 -13.33 -0.17 -0.20
N ASN A 26 -13.63 0.57 -1.27
CA ASN A 26 -13.38 0.08 -2.63
C ASN A 26 -11.89 -0.16 -2.86
N ILE A 27 -11.06 0.76 -2.41
CA ILE A 27 -9.61 0.63 -2.55
C ILE A 27 -9.09 -0.53 -1.72
N PHE A 28 -9.60 -0.69 -0.52
CA PHE A 28 -9.23 -1.81 0.32
C PHE A 28 -9.51 -3.14 -0.38
N LYS A 29 -10.72 -3.30 -0.91
CA LYS A 29 -11.09 -4.52 -1.60
C LYS A 29 -10.25 -4.75 -2.85
N GLU A 30 -9.93 -3.68 -3.55
CA GLU A 30 -9.18 -3.78 -4.80
C GLU A 30 -7.74 -4.21 -4.56
N TYR A 31 -7.09 -3.65 -3.56
CA TYR A 31 -5.65 -3.77 -3.42
C TYR A 31 -5.18 -4.68 -2.30
N TYR A 32 -6.05 -5.09 -1.39
CA TYR A 32 -5.61 -5.80 -0.20
C TYR A 32 -4.83 -7.09 -0.54
N ALA A 33 -5.41 -7.93 -1.37
CA ALA A 33 -4.78 -9.21 -1.69
C ALA A 33 -3.46 -9.02 -2.42
N ALA A 34 -3.43 -8.07 -3.37
CA ALA A 34 -2.21 -7.80 -4.12
C ALA A 34 -1.11 -7.28 -3.21
N LEU A 35 -1.47 -6.42 -2.27
CA LEU A 35 -0.48 -5.88 -1.33
C LEU A 35 0.03 -6.94 -0.37
N CYS A 36 -0.83 -7.86 0.05
CA CYS A 36 -0.39 -8.96 0.89
C CYS A 36 0.59 -9.86 0.14
N SER A 37 0.32 -10.14 -1.13
CA SER A 37 1.26 -10.90 -1.95
C SER A 37 2.58 -10.15 -2.11
N PHE A 38 2.49 -8.86 -2.30
CA PHE A 38 3.68 -8.01 -2.43
C PHE A 38 4.52 -8.05 -1.15
N ALA A 39 3.87 -7.91 0.00
CA ALA A 39 4.57 -8.00 1.29
C ALA A 39 5.17 -9.37 1.50
N PHE A 40 4.48 -10.42 1.07
CA PHE A 40 4.94 -11.78 1.25
C PHE A 40 6.26 -12.04 0.54
N GLN A 41 6.51 -11.35 -0.57
CA GLN A 41 7.79 -11.48 -1.26
C GLN A 41 8.96 -11.09 -0.38
N TYR A 42 8.73 -10.21 0.58
CA TYR A 42 9.76 -9.79 1.53
C TYR A 42 9.75 -10.64 2.80
N MET A 43 8.57 -10.91 3.32
CA MET A 43 8.44 -11.48 4.66
C MET A 43 8.41 -12.99 4.68
N GLU A 44 7.91 -13.61 3.63
CA GLU A 44 7.70 -15.07 3.55
C GLU A 44 6.90 -15.59 4.75
N ASP A 45 6.00 -14.76 5.24
CA ASP A 45 5.15 -15.06 6.39
C ASP A 45 3.82 -14.37 6.14
N ALA A 46 2.76 -15.16 6.02
CA ALA A 46 1.45 -14.63 5.64
C ALA A 46 0.85 -13.73 6.72
N ASP A 47 1.05 -14.10 7.98
CA ASP A 47 0.47 -13.32 9.08
C ASP A 47 1.16 -11.96 9.20
N MET A 48 2.48 -11.94 9.11
CA MET A 48 3.21 -10.68 9.16
C MET A 48 2.89 -9.82 7.96
N SER A 49 2.74 -10.43 6.79
CA SER A 49 2.38 -9.69 5.59
C SER A 49 1.03 -9.01 5.75
N ALA A 50 0.05 -9.74 6.27
CA ALA A 50 -1.28 -9.16 6.49
C ALA A 50 -1.24 -8.04 7.52
N ASP A 51 -0.46 -8.20 8.58
CA ASP A 51 -0.34 -7.17 9.60
C ASP A 51 0.25 -5.87 9.03
N ILE A 52 1.28 -6.00 8.21
CA ILE A 52 1.89 -4.85 7.56
C ILE A 52 0.88 -4.12 6.68
N VAL A 53 0.15 -4.88 5.88
CA VAL A 53 -0.82 -4.28 4.96
C VAL A 53 -1.94 -3.58 5.74
N GLN A 54 -2.42 -4.19 6.81
CA GLN A 54 -3.44 -3.57 7.64
C GLN A 54 -2.95 -2.26 8.26
N ASP A 55 -1.72 -2.24 8.74
CA ASP A 55 -1.13 -1.02 9.29
C ASP A 55 -1.06 0.08 8.25
N VAL A 56 -0.69 -0.28 7.03
CA VAL A 56 -0.59 0.70 5.95
C VAL A 56 -1.97 1.27 5.60
N PHE A 57 -3.00 0.42 5.57
CA PHE A 57 -4.34 0.92 5.32
C PHE A 57 -4.86 1.80 6.46
N ALA A 58 -4.50 1.46 7.70
CA ALA A 58 -4.85 2.31 8.83
C ALA A 58 -4.23 3.70 8.68
N LYS A 59 -2.97 3.74 8.25
CA LYS A 59 -2.28 5.00 8.02
C LYS A 59 -2.93 5.76 6.88
N LEU A 60 -3.29 5.07 5.80
CA LEU A 60 -3.98 5.71 4.68
C LEU A 60 -5.24 6.41 5.16
N TRP A 61 -6.02 5.75 6.00
CA TRP A 61 -7.23 6.35 6.51
C TRP A 61 -6.93 7.62 7.31
N GLN A 62 -5.88 7.60 8.11
CA GLN A 62 -5.49 8.76 8.93
C GLN A 62 -5.11 9.97 8.06
N ILE A 63 -4.46 9.73 6.93
CA ILE A 63 -3.97 10.82 6.09
C ILE A 63 -4.77 10.94 4.79
N ARG A 64 -5.99 10.43 4.78
CA ARG A 64 -6.77 10.34 3.55
C ARG A 64 -7.03 11.67 2.87
N ASP A 65 -7.06 12.74 3.62
CA ASP A 65 -7.33 14.06 3.04
C ASP A 65 -6.14 14.62 2.27
N ASP A 66 -4.99 14.00 2.38
CA ASP A 66 -3.80 14.40 1.63
C ASP A 66 -3.81 13.92 0.19
N PHE A 67 -4.73 13.05 -0.16
CA PHE A 67 -4.77 12.43 -1.48
C PHE A 67 -5.87 13.01 -2.33
N PHE A 68 -5.53 13.36 -3.57
CA PHE A 68 -6.47 13.93 -4.52
C PHE A 68 -6.62 13.06 -5.77
N TYR A 69 -5.68 12.17 -6.02
CA TYR A 69 -5.68 11.33 -7.20
C TYR A 69 -5.40 9.88 -6.84
N LEU A 70 -6.02 8.99 -7.61
CA LEU A 70 -5.90 7.56 -7.35
C LEU A 70 -4.45 7.09 -7.41
N HIS A 71 -3.68 7.60 -8.36
CA HIS A 71 -2.29 7.14 -8.48
C HIS A 71 -1.46 7.50 -7.25
N GLN A 72 -1.82 8.58 -6.56
CA GLN A 72 -1.13 8.95 -5.32
C GLN A 72 -1.38 7.91 -4.24
N VAL A 73 -2.63 7.44 -4.15
CA VAL A 73 -2.99 6.41 -3.17
C VAL A 73 -2.26 5.12 -3.47
N LYS A 74 -2.25 4.71 -4.73
CA LYS A 74 -1.60 3.48 -5.13
C LYS A 74 -0.11 3.53 -4.84
N ALA A 75 0.54 4.64 -5.18
CA ALA A 75 1.96 4.82 -4.91
C ALA A 75 2.25 4.75 -3.42
N PHE A 76 1.41 5.41 -2.62
CA PHE A 76 1.58 5.38 -1.17
C PHE A 76 1.48 3.95 -0.63
N LEU A 77 0.46 3.21 -1.07
CA LEU A 77 0.24 1.86 -0.56
C LEU A 77 1.46 0.96 -0.81
N TYR A 78 1.95 0.93 -2.04
CA TYR A 78 3.07 0.06 -2.36
C TYR A 78 4.36 0.51 -1.70
N THR A 79 4.61 1.80 -1.66
CA THR A 79 5.82 2.33 -1.02
C THR A 79 5.80 2.06 0.48
N ALA A 80 4.66 2.28 1.12
CA ALA A 80 4.55 2.10 2.57
C ALA A 80 4.68 0.63 2.95
N VAL A 81 4.06 -0.27 2.18
CA VAL A 81 4.19 -1.70 2.46
C VAL A 81 5.65 -2.13 2.30
N ARG A 82 6.29 -1.70 1.24
CA ARG A 82 7.70 -2.03 1.02
C ARG A 82 8.57 -1.54 2.17
N ASN A 83 8.40 -0.29 2.55
CA ASN A 83 9.22 0.29 3.63
C ASN A 83 8.97 -0.41 4.95
N HIS A 84 7.71 -0.73 5.25
CA HIS A 84 7.36 -1.48 6.45
C HIS A 84 8.02 -2.85 6.47
N ALA A 85 7.95 -3.54 5.33
CA ALA A 85 8.52 -4.88 5.22
C ALA A 85 10.03 -4.83 5.41
N LEU A 86 10.69 -3.87 4.79
CA LEU A 86 12.14 -3.74 4.93
C LEU A 86 12.53 -3.42 6.37
N ASN A 87 11.76 -2.58 7.05
CA ASN A 87 12.00 -2.30 8.46
C ASN A 87 11.88 -3.54 9.32
N GLU A 88 10.85 -4.35 9.05
CA GLU A 88 10.65 -5.58 9.81
C GLU A 88 11.80 -6.56 9.60
N LEU A 89 12.27 -6.67 8.36
CA LEU A 89 13.41 -7.53 8.07
C LEU A 89 14.66 -7.05 8.80
N GLU A 90 14.86 -5.75 8.85
CA GLU A 90 16.01 -5.19 9.54
C GLU A 90 15.93 -5.49 11.03
N HIS A 91 14.78 -5.33 11.64
CA HIS A 91 14.58 -5.64 13.05
C HIS A 91 14.82 -7.11 13.33
N SER A 92 14.30 -7.98 12.49
CA SER A 92 14.49 -9.42 12.65
C SER A 92 15.95 -9.80 12.56
N LYS A 93 16.66 -9.18 11.63
CA LYS A 93 18.08 -9.45 11.47
C LYS A 93 18.86 -9.03 12.70
N VAL A 94 18.58 -7.85 13.23
CA VAL A 94 19.26 -7.36 14.42
C VAL A 94 18.97 -8.26 15.62
N ALA A 95 17.72 -8.64 15.80
CA ALA A 95 17.32 -9.50 16.90
C ALA A 95 18.04 -10.85 16.81
N HIS A 96 18.11 -11.40 15.60
CA HIS A 96 18.76 -12.68 15.38
C HIS A 96 20.23 -12.61 15.70
N GLU A 97 20.89 -11.56 15.26
CA GLU A 97 22.31 -11.37 15.55
C GLU A 97 22.55 -11.27 17.05
N TYR A 98 21.66 -10.59 17.76
CA TYR A 98 21.77 -10.45 19.21
C TYR A 98 21.65 -11.80 19.90
N GLU A 99 20.72 -12.61 19.44
CA GLU A 99 20.48 -13.91 20.05
C GLU A 99 21.63 -14.87 19.88
N GLN A 100 22.39 -14.71 18.83
CA GLN A 100 23.51 -15.59 18.57
C GLN A 100 24.73 -15.28 19.41
N LYS A 101 24.72 -14.19 20.08
CA LYS A 101 25.81 -13.83 20.99
C LYS A 101 25.53 -14.31 22.39
#